data_394da22f108e640c31b2250b56363638
#
_entry.id   394da22f108e640c31b2250b56363638
#
_cell.length_a   1.000
_cell.length_b   1.000
_cell.length_c   1.000
_cell.angle_alpha   90.00
_cell.angle_beta   90.00
_cell.angle_gamma   90.00
#
_symmetry.space_group_name_H-M   'P 1'
#
loop_
_entity.id
_entity.type
_entity.pdbx_description
1 polymer ?
#
loop_
_entity_poly.entity_id
_entity_poly.type
_entity_poly.pdbx_seq_one_letter_code
_entity_poly.pdbx_strand_id
1 'polypeptide(L)'
;LVQVFTQEGEAVAIQTPVYYPFTSSIVNNNRQVVINPLKLLDSRYIMDYDDLDKKLAYKNVKMLFLCNPHNPVGRVWTRDELTKLGVICLKHNVLVVSDEIHGDLTFKGYQTTAYAGISEELAQNAIVCTAPSKTFNLAGLQTSNMIIPNAELRQRINAYLTKIHVVKPHVFGLLATEVAYKCGEEWLNQVKDYLQGNLEYLTGFIADRIPSIKVIQPEGTFLVWLDCRELAMDIQALKRFMLVEARVAMDDGYIFGQGGDGFTRINIACPRSTLREGLNRIENAVERRNK
;
A
#
# COMPACT_ATOMS: atom_id res chain seq x y z
N LEU A 1 14.46 1.89 -9.18
CA LEU A 1 13.72 1.49 -10.39
C LEU A 1 13.41 2.71 -11.26
N VAL A 2 12.88 3.81 -10.71
CA VAL A 2 12.58 5.04 -11.48
C VAL A 2 13.77 5.47 -12.32
N GLN A 3 14.97 5.58 -11.75
CA GLN A 3 16.17 6.00 -12.46
C GLN A 3 16.66 5.00 -13.52
N VAL A 4 16.33 3.71 -13.39
CA VAL A 4 16.79 2.67 -14.32
C VAL A 4 15.91 2.59 -15.56
N PHE A 5 14.59 2.78 -15.39
CA PHE A 5 13.61 2.49 -16.43
C PHE A 5 12.89 3.72 -16.98
N THR A 6 13.22 4.91 -16.47
CA THR A 6 12.68 6.17 -17.00
C THR A 6 13.77 7.22 -17.17
N GLN A 7 13.55 8.15 -18.10
CA GLN A 7 14.35 9.36 -18.29
C GLN A 7 13.73 10.54 -17.55
N GLU A 8 14.50 11.62 -17.33
CA GLU A 8 13.94 12.88 -16.81
C GLU A 8 12.83 13.41 -17.73
N GLY A 9 11.73 13.87 -17.13
CA GLY A 9 10.56 14.32 -17.86
C GLY A 9 9.60 13.21 -18.30
N GLU A 10 9.99 11.94 -18.27
CA GLU A 10 9.05 10.82 -18.45
C GLU A 10 8.16 10.61 -17.22
N ALA A 11 7.11 9.85 -17.38
CA ALA A 11 6.07 9.70 -16.37
C ALA A 11 5.98 8.29 -15.80
N VAL A 12 5.56 8.23 -14.53
CA VAL A 12 5.20 7.00 -13.82
C VAL A 12 3.76 7.12 -13.34
N ALA A 13 2.94 6.10 -13.64
CA ALA A 13 1.56 6.03 -13.20
C ALA A 13 1.45 5.44 -11.78
N ILE A 14 0.52 5.98 -10.99
CA ILE A 14 0.16 5.50 -9.64
C ILE A 14 -1.35 5.53 -9.47
N GLN A 15 -1.88 4.72 -8.56
CA GLN A 15 -3.32 4.57 -8.30
C GLN A 15 -3.68 5.10 -6.91
N THR A 16 -4.03 6.40 -6.83
CA THR A 16 -4.35 7.07 -5.55
C THR A 16 -5.76 6.76 -5.03
N PRO A 17 -5.99 6.84 -3.69
CA PRO A 17 -4.99 7.09 -2.64
C PRO A 17 -4.01 5.93 -2.51
N VAL A 18 -2.71 6.22 -2.42
CA VAL A 18 -1.67 5.19 -2.39
C VAL A 18 -0.51 5.62 -1.50
N TYR A 19 0.35 4.71 -1.15
CA TYR A 19 1.56 4.92 -0.36
C TYR A 19 2.35 6.13 -0.88
N TYR A 20 2.37 7.19 -0.09
CA TYR A 20 2.87 8.52 -0.51
C TYR A 20 4.35 8.53 -0.97
N PRO A 21 5.25 7.64 -0.49
CA PRO A 21 6.61 7.59 -1.03
C PRO A 21 6.70 7.21 -2.52
N PHE A 22 5.64 6.66 -3.12
CA PHE A 22 5.62 6.48 -4.58
C PHE A 22 5.72 7.83 -5.28
N THR A 23 4.88 8.79 -4.89
CA THR A 23 4.92 10.15 -5.43
C THR A 23 6.28 10.80 -5.24
N SER A 24 6.83 10.77 -4.01
CA SER A 24 8.11 11.40 -3.73
C SER A 24 9.28 10.75 -4.48
N SER A 25 9.26 9.41 -4.66
CA SER A 25 10.28 8.72 -5.44
C SER A 25 10.26 9.07 -6.93
N ILE A 26 9.12 9.44 -7.47
CA ILE A 26 8.96 9.89 -8.86
C ILE A 26 9.43 11.35 -8.99
N VAL A 27 8.86 12.24 -8.17
CA VAL A 27 9.11 13.70 -8.25
C VAL A 27 10.55 14.04 -7.92
N ASN A 28 11.12 13.45 -6.86
CA ASN A 28 12.50 13.71 -6.45
C ASN A 28 13.55 13.23 -7.47
N ASN A 29 13.11 12.45 -8.45
CA ASN A 29 13.94 12.03 -9.58
C ASN A 29 13.62 12.78 -10.89
N ASN A 30 12.95 13.92 -10.84
CA ASN A 30 12.55 14.74 -11.98
C ASN A 30 11.67 14.00 -13.00
N ARG A 31 10.79 13.10 -12.54
CA ARG A 31 9.79 12.41 -13.36
C ARG A 31 8.41 12.96 -13.05
N GLN A 32 7.48 12.77 -13.98
CA GLN A 32 6.10 13.21 -13.84
C GLN A 32 5.23 12.11 -13.22
N VAL A 33 4.29 12.51 -12.36
CA VAL A 33 3.30 11.59 -11.79
C VAL A 33 2.05 11.61 -12.65
N VAL A 34 1.62 10.45 -13.12
CA VAL A 34 0.30 10.26 -13.76
C VAL A 34 -0.61 9.55 -12.77
N ILE A 35 -1.67 10.22 -12.37
CA ILE A 35 -2.61 9.71 -11.36
C ILE A 35 -3.78 9.01 -12.06
N ASN A 36 -3.97 7.71 -11.75
CA ASN A 36 -5.19 6.96 -12.05
C ASN A 36 -5.93 6.74 -10.72
N PRO A 37 -6.90 7.61 -10.34
CA PRO A 37 -7.54 7.51 -9.04
C PRO A 37 -8.43 6.28 -8.95
N LEU A 38 -8.34 5.58 -7.83
CA LEU A 38 -9.29 4.52 -7.48
C LEU A 38 -10.67 5.11 -7.25
N LYS A 39 -11.71 4.36 -7.57
CA LYS A 39 -13.11 4.72 -7.31
C LYS A 39 -13.58 4.02 -6.03
N LEU A 40 -14.20 4.78 -5.13
CA LEU A 40 -14.87 4.22 -3.95
C LEU A 40 -16.34 3.96 -4.30
N LEU A 41 -16.74 2.69 -4.37
CA LEU A 41 -18.11 2.24 -4.62
C LEU A 41 -18.52 1.30 -3.49
N ASP A 42 -19.65 1.54 -2.88
CA ASP A 42 -20.22 0.71 -1.80
C ASP A 42 -19.16 0.33 -0.72
N SER A 43 -18.42 1.32 -0.26
CA SER A 43 -17.33 1.18 0.73
C SER A 43 -16.15 0.29 0.29
N ARG A 44 -16.03 0.01 -1.01
CA ARG A 44 -14.93 -0.76 -1.60
C ARG A 44 -14.24 0.03 -2.70
N TYR A 45 -12.92 0.05 -2.69
CA TYR A 45 -12.14 0.68 -3.76
C TYR A 45 -11.99 -0.25 -4.96
N ILE A 46 -12.14 0.29 -6.16
CA ILE A 46 -11.95 -0.42 -7.43
C ILE A 46 -11.03 0.38 -8.36
N MET A 47 -10.38 -0.32 -9.29
CA MET A 47 -9.58 0.32 -10.34
C MET A 47 -10.48 0.91 -11.43
N ASP A 48 -10.12 2.10 -11.92
CA ASP A 48 -10.72 2.71 -13.11
C ASP A 48 -9.88 2.35 -14.34
N TYR A 49 -10.25 1.26 -15.00
CA TYR A 49 -9.53 0.74 -16.16
C TYR A 49 -9.66 1.63 -17.40
N ASP A 50 -10.81 2.30 -17.59
CA ASP A 50 -11.02 3.20 -18.72
C ASP A 50 -10.15 4.47 -18.60
N ASP A 51 -10.06 5.01 -17.39
CA ASP A 51 -9.16 6.12 -17.10
C ASP A 51 -7.69 5.71 -17.21
N LEU A 52 -7.36 4.50 -16.73
CA LEU A 52 -6.02 3.93 -16.86
C LEU A 52 -5.60 3.80 -18.32
N ASP A 53 -6.43 3.17 -19.16
CA ASP A 53 -6.14 2.97 -20.58
C ASP A 53 -5.89 4.30 -21.31
N LYS A 54 -6.73 5.31 -21.04
CA LYS A 54 -6.57 6.67 -21.60
C LYS A 54 -5.26 7.32 -21.15
N LYS A 55 -4.90 7.20 -19.87
CA LYS A 55 -3.71 7.84 -19.31
C LYS A 55 -2.42 7.17 -19.76
N LEU A 56 -2.41 5.84 -19.86
CA LEU A 56 -1.24 5.11 -20.36
C LEU A 56 -1.02 5.28 -21.87
N ALA A 57 -2.04 5.72 -22.63
CA ALA A 57 -1.88 6.05 -24.05
C ALA A 57 -0.93 7.23 -24.31
N TYR A 58 -0.63 8.06 -23.31
CA TYR A 58 0.38 9.11 -23.44
C TYR A 58 1.77 8.47 -23.52
N LYS A 59 2.51 8.75 -24.61
CA LYS A 59 3.81 8.12 -24.94
C LYS A 59 4.91 8.31 -23.90
N ASN A 60 4.78 9.25 -22.99
CA ASN A 60 5.77 9.50 -21.94
C ASN A 60 5.58 8.66 -20.68
N VAL A 61 4.47 7.93 -20.53
CA VAL A 61 4.28 7.01 -19.38
C VAL A 61 5.06 5.73 -19.64
N LYS A 62 6.04 5.42 -18.80
CA LYS A 62 6.94 4.26 -18.97
C LYS A 62 6.76 3.17 -17.92
N MET A 63 6.18 3.53 -16.80
CA MET A 63 6.08 2.64 -15.65
C MET A 63 4.78 2.88 -14.91
N LEU A 64 4.28 1.83 -14.27
CA LEU A 64 3.18 1.90 -13.30
C LEU A 64 3.64 1.27 -11.99
N PHE A 65 3.45 1.98 -10.87
CA PHE A 65 3.60 1.42 -9.54
C PHE A 65 2.28 0.85 -9.07
N LEU A 66 2.23 -0.46 -8.93
CA LEU A 66 1.12 -1.22 -8.38
C LEU A 66 1.39 -1.51 -6.91
N CYS A 67 0.45 -1.20 -6.03
CA CYS A 67 0.49 -1.57 -4.62
C CYS A 67 -0.43 -2.78 -4.39
N ASN A 68 0.11 -3.94 -4.01
CA ASN A 68 -0.63 -5.21 -3.91
C ASN A 68 -0.13 -6.10 -2.76
N PRO A 69 -0.83 -6.18 -1.63
CA PRO A 69 -2.05 -5.47 -1.20
C PRO A 69 -1.91 -3.95 -1.13
N HIS A 70 -3.01 -3.24 -1.36
CA HIS A 70 -3.01 -1.79 -1.57
C HIS A 70 -3.09 -1.00 -0.27
N ASN A 71 -2.06 -0.27 0.05
CA ASN A 71 -2.00 0.68 1.16
C ASN A 71 -2.32 2.11 0.65
N PRO A 72 -3.29 2.86 1.20
CA PRO A 72 -3.92 2.67 2.53
C PRO A 72 -5.25 1.92 2.54
N VAL A 73 -5.85 1.63 1.38
CA VAL A 73 -7.26 1.20 1.29
C VAL A 73 -7.50 -0.27 1.63
N GLY A 74 -6.44 -1.04 1.84
CA GLY A 74 -6.52 -2.42 2.32
C GLY A 74 -6.98 -3.45 1.28
N ARG A 75 -7.06 -3.10 -0.03
CA ARG A 75 -7.47 -4.04 -1.08
C ARG A 75 -6.42 -5.12 -1.33
N VAL A 76 -6.88 -6.35 -1.48
CA VAL A 76 -6.14 -7.48 -2.06
C VAL A 76 -6.70 -7.71 -3.47
N TRP A 77 -5.95 -7.28 -4.47
CA TRP A 77 -6.43 -7.36 -5.86
C TRP A 77 -6.58 -8.80 -6.31
N THR A 78 -7.71 -9.09 -6.94
CA THR A 78 -7.98 -10.42 -7.50
C THR A 78 -7.13 -10.66 -8.76
N ARG A 79 -6.97 -11.94 -9.11
CA ARG A 79 -6.28 -12.33 -10.36
C ARG A 79 -6.87 -11.62 -11.59
N ASP A 80 -8.20 -11.52 -11.67
CA ASP A 80 -8.89 -10.88 -12.79
C ASP A 80 -8.62 -9.36 -12.83
N GLU A 81 -8.64 -8.68 -11.67
CA GLU A 81 -8.32 -7.26 -11.57
C GLU A 81 -6.89 -6.98 -12.04
N LEU A 82 -5.94 -7.79 -11.57
CA LEU A 82 -4.53 -7.68 -11.95
C LEU A 82 -4.29 -8.03 -13.43
N THR A 83 -5.00 -9.02 -13.96
CA THR A 83 -4.92 -9.39 -15.39
C THR A 83 -5.38 -8.23 -16.27
N LYS A 84 -6.52 -7.61 -15.95
CA LYS A 84 -7.02 -6.45 -16.71
C LYS A 84 -6.04 -5.29 -16.71
N LEU A 85 -5.48 -4.95 -15.54
CA LEU A 85 -4.44 -3.92 -15.41
C LEU A 85 -3.22 -4.28 -16.26
N GLY A 86 -2.75 -5.53 -16.18
CA GLY A 86 -1.58 -6.00 -16.90
C GLY A 86 -1.73 -5.94 -18.42
N VAL A 87 -2.89 -6.34 -18.94
CA VAL A 87 -3.18 -6.27 -20.38
C VAL A 87 -3.15 -4.81 -20.86
N ILE A 88 -3.70 -3.86 -20.09
CA ILE A 88 -3.62 -2.44 -20.43
C ILE A 88 -2.17 -1.96 -20.42
N CYS A 89 -1.37 -2.34 -19.42
CA CYS A 89 0.05 -1.97 -19.36
C CYS A 89 0.84 -2.53 -20.55
N LEU A 90 0.63 -3.78 -20.92
CA LEU A 90 1.23 -4.40 -22.11
C LEU A 90 0.88 -3.66 -23.40
N LYS A 91 -0.42 -3.35 -23.60
CA LYS A 91 -0.92 -2.60 -24.77
C LYS A 91 -0.17 -1.28 -25.00
N HIS A 92 0.23 -0.61 -23.91
CA HIS A 92 0.90 0.68 -23.96
C HIS A 92 2.43 0.60 -23.71
N ASN A 93 3.01 -0.60 -23.63
CA ASN A 93 4.42 -0.83 -23.31
C ASN A 93 4.86 -0.14 -22.00
N VAL A 94 4.03 -0.23 -20.97
CA VAL A 94 4.27 0.32 -19.63
C VAL A 94 4.72 -0.81 -18.71
N LEU A 95 5.91 -0.68 -18.12
CA LEU A 95 6.48 -1.63 -17.18
C LEU A 95 5.69 -1.59 -15.85
N VAL A 96 5.29 -2.74 -15.32
CA VAL A 96 4.65 -2.83 -14.01
C VAL A 96 5.68 -3.11 -12.93
N VAL A 97 5.72 -2.25 -11.92
CA VAL A 97 6.44 -2.50 -10.67
C VAL A 97 5.41 -2.82 -9.60
N SER A 98 5.29 -4.10 -9.24
CA SER A 98 4.35 -4.57 -8.22
C SER A 98 5.04 -4.55 -6.85
N ASP A 99 4.61 -3.65 -5.98
CA ASP A 99 5.01 -3.62 -4.58
C ASP A 99 4.11 -4.58 -3.78
N GLU A 100 4.65 -5.75 -3.48
CA GLU A 100 3.97 -6.85 -2.77
C GLU A 100 4.49 -7.01 -1.33
N ILE A 101 5.01 -5.94 -0.75
CA ILE A 101 5.59 -5.95 0.60
C ILE A 101 4.60 -6.36 1.71
N HIS A 102 3.30 -6.24 1.44
CA HIS A 102 2.22 -6.68 2.34
C HIS A 102 1.63 -8.05 1.96
N GLY A 103 2.22 -8.76 1.00
CA GLY A 103 1.65 -9.97 0.39
C GLY A 103 1.28 -11.09 1.36
N ASP A 104 2.03 -11.26 2.46
CA ASP A 104 1.77 -12.27 3.47
C ASP A 104 0.66 -11.88 4.48
N LEU A 105 0.28 -10.61 4.50
CA LEU A 105 -0.60 -10.02 5.52
C LEU A 105 -2.03 -9.85 4.97
N THR A 106 -2.72 -10.95 4.74
CA THR A 106 -4.11 -10.98 4.32
C THR A 106 -5.03 -11.43 5.45
N PHE A 107 -6.25 -10.90 5.51
CA PHE A 107 -7.29 -11.33 6.44
C PHE A 107 -7.98 -12.61 5.96
N LYS A 108 -8.75 -13.26 6.85
CA LYS A 108 -9.45 -14.52 6.54
C LYS A 108 -10.34 -14.37 5.31
N GLY A 109 -10.24 -15.32 4.38
CA GLY A 109 -10.99 -15.32 3.12
C GLY A 109 -10.30 -14.62 1.95
N TYR A 110 -9.15 -13.97 2.17
CA TYR A 110 -8.39 -13.30 1.13
C TYR A 110 -7.00 -13.92 0.95
N GLN A 111 -6.55 -13.95 -0.29
CA GLN A 111 -5.23 -14.44 -0.66
C GLN A 111 -4.61 -13.53 -1.71
N THR A 112 -3.37 -13.11 -1.48
CA THR A 112 -2.62 -12.30 -2.45
C THR A 112 -2.32 -13.13 -3.70
N THR A 113 -2.57 -12.54 -4.85
CA THR A 113 -2.09 -13.04 -6.13
C THR A 113 -0.75 -12.37 -6.44
N ALA A 114 0.33 -13.13 -6.52
CA ALA A 114 1.61 -12.63 -6.99
C ALA A 114 1.49 -12.22 -8.46
N TYR A 115 1.81 -10.97 -8.78
CA TYR A 115 1.59 -10.42 -10.13
C TYR A 115 2.34 -11.22 -11.20
N ALA A 116 3.60 -11.56 -10.99
CA ALA A 116 4.40 -12.36 -11.91
C ALA A 116 3.93 -13.83 -12.03
N GLY A 117 3.03 -14.30 -11.16
CA GLY A 117 2.43 -15.63 -11.22
C GLY A 117 1.15 -15.72 -12.07
N ILE A 118 0.69 -14.61 -12.67
CA ILE A 118 -0.57 -14.57 -13.44
C ILE A 118 -0.39 -15.23 -14.81
N SER A 119 0.59 -14.80 -15.58
CA SER A 119 0.96 -15.37 -16.88
C SER A 119 2.42 -15.06 -17.20
N GLU A 120 3.03 -15.83 -18.10
CA GLU A 120 4.40 -15.57 -18.57
C GLU A 120 4.52 -14.19 -19.19
N GLU A 121 3.58 -13.77 -20.00
CA GLU A 121 3.60 -12.47 -20.69
C GLU A 121 3.61 -11.30 -19.68
N LEU A 122 2.78 -11.36 -18.64
CA LEU A 122 2.75 -10.35 -17.58
C LEU A 122 4.03 -10.39 -16.74
N ALA A 123 4.56 -11.58 -16.46
CA ALA A 123 5.80 -11.76 -15.72
C ALA A 123 7.00 -11.13 -16.45
N GLN A 124 7.07 -11.25 -17.77
CA GLN A 124 8.14 -10.65 -18.59
C GLN A 124 8.08 -9.12 -18.63
N ASN A 125 6.91 -8.51 -18.31
CA ASN A 125 6.72 -7.06 -18.23
C ASN A 125 6.59 -6.58 -16.77
N ALA A 126 7.22 -7.27 -15.82
CA ALA A 126 7.06 -6.96 -14.40
C ALA A 126 8.37 -7.00 -13.61
N ILE A 127 8.37 -6.19 -12.55
CA ILE A 127 9.31 -6.28 -11.43
C ILE A 127 8.48 -6.38 -10.17
N VAL A 128 8.60 -7.49 -9.44
CA VAL A 128 7.89 -7.69 -8.17
C VAL A 128 8.84 -7.39 -7.02
N CYS A 129 8.41 -6.52 -6.12
CA CYS A 129 9.17 -6.12 -4.93
C CYS A 129 8.54 -6.75 -3.69
N THR A 130 9.31 -7.53 -2.94
CA THR A 130 8.92 -8.13 -1.67
C THR A 130 9.93 -7.83 -0.57
N ALA A 131 9.54 -7.96 0.69
CA ALA A 131 10.47 -7.85 1.81
C ALA A 131 9.92 -8.53 3.07
N PRO A 132 10.77 -9.07 3.96
CA PRO A 132 10.36 -9.58 5.26
C PRO A 132 9.95 -8.46 6.23
N SER A 133 10.20 -7.22 5.88
CA SER A 133 10.13 -6.06 6.77
C SER A 133 8.74 -5.81 7.35
N LYS A 134 7.66 -6.05 6.59
CA LYS A 134 6.28 -5.90 7.09
C LYS A 134 5.78 -7.19 7.70
N THR A 135 6.01 -8.31 7.04
CA THR A 135 5.59 -9.64 7.48
C THR A 135 6.16 -9.99 8.85
N PHE A 136 7.46 -9.73 9.07
CA PHE A 136 8.20 -10.16 10.26
C PHE A 136 8.75 -9.01 11.10
N ASN A 137 8.26 -7.78 10.88
CA ASN A 137 8.71 -6.58 11.62
C ASN A 137 10.23 -6.34 11.56
N LEU A 138 10.84 -6.51 10.39
CA LEU A 138 12.28 -6.42 10.15
C LEU A 138 12.70 -5.18 9.36
N ALA A 139 11.89 -4.10 9.38
CA ALA A 139 12.13 -2.91 8.58
C ALA A 139 13.50 -2.25 8.84
N GLY A 140 14.00 -2.32 10.08
CA GLY A 140 15.31 -1.77 10.46
C GLY A 140 16.50 -2.42 9.76
N LEU A 141 16.35 -3.63 9.21
CA LEU A 141 17.39 -4.33 8.47
C LEU A 141 17.48 -3.92 6.99
N GLN A 142 16.53 -3.13 6.48
CA GLN A 142 16.54 -2.52 5.14
C GLN A 142 16.86 -3.51 4.02
N THR A 143 16.31 -4.73 4.09
CA THR A 143 16.51 -5.80 3.11
C THR A 143 15.22 -6.07 2.37
N SER A 144 15.31 -6.14 1.04
CA SER A 144 14.19 -6.44 0.16
C SER A 144 14.62 -7.31 -1.01
N ASN A 145 13.66 -7.89 -1.70
CA ASN A 145 13.88 -8.73 -2.86
C ASN A 145 13.23 -8.08 -4.08
N MET A 146 13.88 -8.20 -5.23
CA MET A 146 13.29 -7.91 -6.53
C MET A 146 13.23 -9.21 -7.33
N ILE A 147 12.02 -9.66 -7.65
CA ILE A 147 11.77 -10.85 -8.47
C ILE A 147 11.54 -10.35 -9.89
N ILE A 148 12.45 -10.70 -10.80
CA ILE A 148 12.49 -10.17 -12.15
C ILE A 148 12.68 -11.33 -13.13
N PRO A 149 11.61 -11.91 -13.68
CA PRO A 149 11.70 -13.01 -14.62
C PRO A 149 12.45 -12.63 -15.90
N ASN A 150 12.21 -11.44 -16.44
CA ASN A 150 12.86 -10.93 -17.64
C ASN A 150 14.36 -10.67 -17.43
N ALA A 151 15.19 -11.39 -18.20
CA ALA A 151 16.63 -11.34 -18.06
C ALA A 151 17.23 -9.96 -18.44
N GLU A 152 16.66 -9.26 -19.42
CA GLU A 152 17.13 -7.93 -19.82
C GLU A 152 16.85 -6.89 -18.73
N LEU A 153 15.64 -6.87 -18.17
CA LEU A 153 15.31 -5.98 -17.06
C LEU A 153 16.22 -6.24 -15.85
N ARG A 154 16.49 -7.51 -15.53
CA ARG A 154 17.38 -7.92 -14.44
C ARG A 154 18.81 -7.46 -14.68
N GLN A 155 19.31 -7.58 -15.91
CA GLN A 155 20.64 -7.12 -16.29
C GLN A 155 20.77 -5.60 -16.14
N ARG A 156 19.78 -4.83 -16.57
CA ARG A 156 19.77 -3.36 -16.43
C ARG A 156 19.84 -2.91 -14.97
N ILE A 157 19.07 -3.56 -14.08
CA ILE A 157 19.11 -3.29 -12.64
C ILE A 157 20.47 -3.62 -12.05
N ASN A 158 21.04 -4.80 -12.37
CA ASN A 158 22.34 -5.21 -11.86
C ASN A 158 23.45 -4.25 -12.30
N ALA A 159 23.42 -3.81 -13.57
CA ALA A 159 24.37 -2.83 -14.07
C ALA A 159 24.27 -1.49 -13.32
N TYR A 160 23.05 -1.03 -13.02
CA TYR A 160 22.84 0.19 -12.24
C TYR A 160 23.30 0.04 -10.79
N LEU A 161 22.95 -1.05 -10.12
CA LEU A 161 23.39 -1.33 -8.74
C LEU A 161 24.92 -1.41 -8.64
N THR A 162 25.57 -2.01 -9.64
CA THR A 162 27.02 -2.05 -9.73
C THR A 162 27.61 -0.63 -9.88
N LYS A 163 27.01 0.19 -10.75
CA LYS A 163 27.44 1.58 -10.97
C LYS A 163 27.40 2.44 -9.70
N ILE A 164 26.40 2.23 -8.86
CA ILE A 164 26.24 2.98 -7.59
C ILE A 164 26.83 2.26 -6.37
N HIS A 165 27.58 1.17 -6.60
CA HIS A 165 28.21 0.33 -5.56
C HIS A 165 27.26 -0.28 -4.51
N VAL A 166 25.99 -0.52 -4.87
CA VAL A 166 24.98 -1.21 -4.04
C VAL A 166 24.85 -2.66 -4.49
N VAL A 167 25.92 -3.43 -4.38
CA VAL A 167 25.98 -4.82 -4.89
C VAL A 167 25.94 -5.88 -3.81
N LYS A 168 26.16 -5.51 -2.56
CA LYS A 168 26.19 -6.46 -1.44
C LYS A 168 25.14 -6.05 -0.42
N PRO A 169 24.13 -6.90 -0.19
CA PRO A 169 23.18 -6.65 0.88
C PRO A 169 23.85 -6.82 2.27
N HIS A 170 23.25 -6.23 3.26
CA HIS A 170 23.70 -6.32 4.64
C HIS A 170 23.60 -7.78 5.14
N VAL A 171 24.68 -8.32 5.70
CA VAL A 171 24.79 -9.73 6.08
C VAL A 171 23.69 -10.18 7.07
N PHE A 172 23.38 -9.35 8.08
CA PHE A 172 22.31 -9.67 9.03
C PHE A 172 20.93 -9.59 8.38
N GLY A 173 20.73 -8.73 7.40
CA GLY A 173 19.50 -8.65 6.63
C GLY A 173 19.25 -9.90 5.80
N LEU A 174 20.29 -10.46 5.17
CA LEU A 174 20.20 -11.72 4.45
C LEU A 174 19.84 -12.88 5.37
N LEU A 175 20.59 -13.03 6.46
CA LEU A 175 20.36 -14.08 7.46
C LEU A 175 18.96 -13.98 8.05
N ALA A 176 18.54 -12.78 8.46
CA ALA A 176 17.21 -12.57 9.03
C ALA A 176 16.09 -12.88 8.02
N THR A 177 16.26 -12.53 6.73
CA THR A 177 15.32 -12.89 5.68
C THR A 177 15.19 -14.40 5.54
N GLU A 178 16.31 -15.11 5.48
CA GLU A 178 16.33 -16.55 5.36
C GLU A 178 15.66 -17.23 6.55
N VAL A 179 16.03 -16.85 7.78
CA VAL A 179 15.47 -17.42 9.01
C VAL A 179 13.98 -17.10 9.14
N ALA A 180 13.57 -15.86 8.85
CA ALA A 180 12.18 -15.43 8.95
C ALA A 180 11.26 -16.26 8.04
N TYR A 181 11.64 -16.43 6.78
CA TYR A 181 10.83 -17.23 5.84
C TYR A 181 10.92 -18.75 6.07
N LYS A 182 12.03 -19.26 6.60
CA LYS A 182 12.15 -20.69 6.92
C LYS A 182 11.48 -21.10 8.23
N CYS A 183 11.49 -20.22 9.23
CA CYS A 183 11.11 -20.57 10.60
C CYS A 183 9.97 -19.70 11.18
N GLY A 184 9.52 -18.66 10.46
CA GLY A 184 8.59 -17.67 10.99
C GLY A 184 7.11 -17.97 10.76
N GLU A 185 6.72 -19.10 10.16
CA GLU A 185 5.34 -19.40 9.77
C GLU A 185 4.38 -19.40 10.97
N GLU A 186 4.75 -20.08 12.05
CA GLU A 186 3.92 -20.13 13.26
C GLU A 186 3.71 -18.74 13.86
N TRP A 187 4.78 -17.95 13.96
CA TRP A 187 4.71 -16.57 14.43
C TRP A 187 3.80 -15.72 13.54
N LEU A 188 3.94 -15.84 12.21
CA LEU A 188 3.11 -15.11 11.25
C LEU A 188 1.63 -15.45 11.40
N ASN A 189 1.30 -16.74 11.55
CA ASN A 189 -0.07 -17.19 11.74
C ASN A 189 -0.68 -16.61 13.02
N GLN A 190 0.05 -16.61 14.14
CA GLN A 190 -0.38 -15.99 15.40
C GLN A 190 -0.57 -14.48 15.25
N VAL A 191 0.32 -13.78 14.54
CA VAL A 191 0.17 -12.35 14.26
C VAL A 191 -1.07 -12.07 13.40
N LYS A 192 -1.31 -12.87 12.36
CA LYS A 192 -2.51 -12.72 11.51
C LYS A 192 -3.80 -12.90 12.30
N ASP A 193 -3.87 -13.90 13.18
CA ASP A 193 -5.02 -14.11 14.06
C ASP A 193 -5.20 -12.94 15.04
N TYR A 194 -4.11 -12.41 15.57
CA TYR A 194 -4.16 -11.25 16.45
C TYR A 194 -4.63 -9.98 15.73
N LEU A 195 -4.15 -9.75 14.50
CA LEU A 195 -4.58 -8.64 13.65
C LEU A 195 -6.05 -8.77 13.25
N GLN A 196 -6.51 -9.98 12.92
CA GLN A 196 -7.91 -10.27 12.64
C GLN A 196 -8.79 -9.86 13.84
N GLY A 197 -8.42 -10.28 15.04
CA GLY A 197 -9.12 -9.90 16.26
C GLY A 197 -9.09 -8.38 16.52
N ASN A 198 -7.96 -7.69 16.24
CA ASN A 198 -7.86 -6.24 16.33
C ASN A 198 -8.79 -5.54 15.35
N LEU A 199 -8.88 -6.05 14.11
CA LEU A 199 -9.78 -5.52 13.08
C LEU A 199 -11.24 -5.66 13.51
N GLU A 200 -11.64 -6.84 13.97
CA GLU A 200 -13.00 -7.10 14.45
C GLU A 200 -13.37 -6.17 15.61
N TYR A 201 -12.47 -6.01 16.58
CA TYR A 201 -12.66 -5.10 17.69
C TYR A 201 -12.83 -3.64 17.23
N LEU A 202 -11.94 -3.16 16.34
CA LEU A 202 -12.00 -1.81 15.81
C LEU A 202 -13.32 -1.57 15.05
N THR A 203 -13.69 -2.50 14.19
CA THR A 203 -14.90 -2.37 13.35
C THR A 203 -16.15 -2.34 14.22
N GLY A 204 -16.28 -3.25 15.19
CA GLY A 204 -17.41 -3.26 16.13
C GLY A 204 -17.45 -1.99 16.98
N PHE A 205 -16.32 -1.58 17.56
CA PHE A 205 -16.25 -0.37 18.38
C PHE A 205 -16.68 0.89 17.59
N ILE A 206 -16.19 1.06 16.37
CA ILE A 206 -16.54 2.22 15.54
C ILE A 206 -18.02 2.19 15.17
N ALA A 207 -18.53 1.05 14.73
CA ALA A 207 -19.94 0.92 14.34
C ALA A 207 -20.90 1.24 15.50
N ASP A 208 -20.57 0.77 16.70
CA ASP A 208 -21.46 0.92 17.87
C ASP A 208 -21.33 2.29 18.53
N ARG A 209 -20.14 2.89 18.56
CA ARG A 209 -19.83 4.03 19.43
C ARG A 209 -19.45 5.31 18.70
N ILE A 210 -18.99 5.22 17.42
CA ILE A 210 -18.57 6.38 16.63
C ILE A 210 -19.15 6.29 15.21
N PRO A 211 -20.49 6.22 15.04
CA PRO A 211 -21.12 5.96 13.73
C PRO A 211 -20.81 7.02 12.65
N SER A 212 -20.32 8.20 13.06
CA SER A 212 -19.84 9.26 12.15
C SER A 212 -18.47 8.96 11.51
N ILE A 213 -17.81 7.88 11.90
CA ILE A 213 -16.62 7.36 11.23
C ILE A 213 -16.98 5.99 10.65
N LYS A 214 -16.53 5.70 9.43
CA LYS A 214 -16.77 4.40 8.80
C LYS A 214 -15.45 3.69 8.54
N VAL A 215 -15.43 2.40 8.81
CA VAL A 215 -14.28 1.55 8.48
C VAL A 215 -14.40 1.11 7.03
N ILE A 216 -13.44 1.49 6.20
CA ILE A 216 -13.26 0.83 4.90
C ILE A 216 -12.67 -0.55 5.20
N GLN A 217 -13.47 -1.59 5.00
CA GLN A 217 -13.09 -2.95 5.38
C GLN A 217 -11.85 -3.42 4.60
N PRO A 218 -10.70 -3.63 5.28
CA PRO A 218 -9.52 -4.10 4.60
C PRO A 218 -9.60 -5.61 4.32
N GLU A 219 -9.05 -6.00 3.19
CA GLU A 219 -8.86 -7.39 2.77
C GLU A 219 -7.45 -7.89 3.15
N GLY A 220 -6.51 -6.96 3.38
CA GLY A 220 -5.13 -7.24 3.79
C GLY A 220 -4.45 -6.03 4.41
N THR A 221 -3.18 -6.19 4.73
CA THR A 221 -2.32 -5.28 5.50
C THR A 221 -2.66 -5.27 7.01
N PHE A 222 -1.99 -4.43 7.78
CA PHE A 222 -2.32 -4.10 9.18
C PHE A 222 -2.73 -2.63 9.33
N LEU A 223 -3.10 -2.01 8.21
CA LEU A 223 -3.45 -0.61 8.09
C LEU A 223 -4.93 -0.51 7.73
N VAL A 224 -5.68 0.25 8.50
CA VAL A 224 -7.12 0.39 8.29
C VAL A 224 -7.42 1.83 7.89
N TRP A 225 -8.19 1.99 6.83
CA TRP A 225 -8.61 3.25 6.27
C TRP A 225 -9.95 3.65 6.86
N LEU A 226 -10.00 4.81 7.52
CA LEU A 226 -11.18 5.33 8.20
C LEU A 226 -11.75 6.48 7.40
N ASP A 227 -13.00 6.38 7.00
CA ASP A 227 -13.77 7.46 6.39
C ASP A 227 -14.35 8.36 7.47
N CYS A 228 -13.80 9.56 7.58
CA CYS A 228 -14.18 10.57 8.57
C CYS A 228 -15.00 11.71 7.96
N ARG A 229 -15.47 11.59 6.71
CA ARG A 229 -16.16 12.67 5.98
C ARG A 229 -17.46 13.11 6.64
N GLU A 230 -18.16 12.21 7.35
CA GLU A 230 -19.37 12.57 8.12
C GLU A 230 -19.10 13.44 9.34
N LEU A 231 -17.83 13.58 9.78
CA LEU A 231 -17.46 14.57 10.79
C LEU A 231 -17.52 16.02 10.28
N ALA A 232 -17.69 16.22 8.97
CA ALA A 232 -17.80 17.51 8.29
C ALA A 232 -16.64 18.47 8.63
N MET A 233 -15.41 17.97 8.64
CA MET A 233 -14.18 18.70 8.91
C MET A 233 -13.36 18.88 7.63
N ASP A 234 -12.76 20.04 7.44
CA ASP A 234 -11.71 20.21 6.44
C ASP A 234 -10.43 19.46 6.87
N ILE A 235 -9.44 19.41 5.98
CA ILE A 235 -8.17 18.70 6.20
C ILE A 235 -7.48 19.13 7.50
N GLN A 236 -7.38 20.45 7.73
CA GLN A 236 -6.67 21.00 8.90
C GLN A 236 -7.46 20.76 10.19
N ALA A 237 -8.77 20.88 10.13
CA ALA A 237 -9.66 20.61 11.26
C ALA A 237 -9.62 19.13 11.66
N LEU A 238 -9.67 18.21 10.69
CA LEU A 238 -9.58 16.76 10.96
C LEU A 238 -8.22 16.39 11.57
N LYS A 239 -7.12 16.92 11.02
CA LYS A 239 -5.79 16.73 11.57
C LYS A 239 -5.68 17.22 13.01
N ARG A 240 -6.14 18.46 13.27
CA ARG A 240 -6.14 19.04 14.62
C ARG A 240 -7.01 18.23 15.57
N PHE A 241 -8.21 17.82 15.13
CA PHE A 241 -9.13 16.99 15.90
C PHE A 241 -8.46 15.69 16.36
N MET A 242 -7.86 14.93 15.45
CA MET A 242 -7.22 13.66 15.79
C MET A 242 -5.99 13.86 16.68
N LEU A 243 -5.11 14.82 16.34
CA LEU A 243 -3.83 14.98 17.04
C LEU A 243 -3.98 15.71 18.38
N VAL A 244 -4.82 16.75 18.46
CA VAL A 244 -4.90 17.63 19.63
C VAL A 244 -6.09 17.30 20.53
N GLU A 245 -7.28 17.11 19.94
CA GLU A 245 -8.51 16.89 20.71
C GLU A 245 -8.66 15.44 21.13
N ALA A 246 -8.48 14.50 20.19
CA ALA A 246 -8.48 13.08 20.47
C ALA A 246 -7.12 12.58 21.04
N ARG A 247 -6.02 13.29 20.79
CA ARG A 247 -4.66 12.90 21.18
C ARG A 247 -4.26 11.53 20.65
N VAL A 248 -4.63 11.28 19.41
CA VAL A 248 -4.27 10.05 18.67
C VAL A 248 -3.54 10.47 17.40
N ALA A 249 -2.25 10.12 17.31
CA ALA A 249 -1.46 10.36 16.11
C ALA A 249 -1.75 9.25 15.10
N MET A 250 -2.37 9.60 13.99
CA MET A 250 -2.62 8.73 12.83
C MET A 250 -2.05 9.38 11.58
N ASP A 251 -2.01 8.63 10.48
CA ASP A 251 -1.63 9.21 9.21
C ASP A 251 -2.81 9.96 8.59
N ASP A 252 -2.58 11.23 8.28
CA ASP A 252 -3.58 12.08 7.63
C ASP A 252 -3.85 11.59 6.20
N GLY A 253 -5.12 11.49 5.80
CA GLY A 253 -5.49 10.91 4.51
C GLY A 253 -4.99 11.70 3.30
N TYR A 254 -4.91 13.02 3.37
CA TYR A 254 -4.46 13.86 2.27
C TYR A 254 -3.04 13.54 1.78
N ILE A 255 -2.16 13.00 2.65
CA ILE A 255 -0.79 12.65 2.25
C ILE A 255 -0.72 11.51 1.23
N PHE A 256 -1.78 10.69 1.16
CA PHE A 256 -1.88 9.57 0.20
C PHE A 256 -2.32 10.02 -1.21
N GLY A 257 -2.51 11.32 -1.40
CA GLY A 257 -2.88 11.92 -2.68
C GLY A 257 -4.38 12.02 -2.92
N GLN A 258 -4.75 12.22 -4.17
CA GLN A 258 -6.15 12.41 -4.58
C GLN A 258 -7.06 11.29 -4.06
N GLY A 259 -8.18 11.67 -3.44
CA GLY A 259 -9.13 10.73 -2.84
C GLY A 259 -8.84 10.40 -1.37
N GLY A 260 -7.81 11.03 -0.77
CA GLY A 260 -7.48 10.85 0.65
C GLY A 260 -8.10 11.88 1.60
N ASP A 261 -8.66 12.97 1.07
CA ASP A 261 -9.25 14.04 1.87
C ASP A 261 -10.46 13.53 2.69
N GLY A 262 -10.49 13.87 3.96
CA GLY A 262 -11.55 13.41 4.88
C GLY A 262 -11.35 12.00 5.41
N PHE A 263 -10.21 11.36 5.11
CA PHE A 263 -9.85 10.05 5.64
C PHE A 263 -8.67 10.14 6.60
N THR A 264 -8.50 9.08 7.42
CA THR A 264 -7.29 8.84 8.23
C THR A 264 -6.92 7.36 8.17
N ARG A 265 -5.62 7.05 8.34
CA ARG A 265 -5.13 5.67 8.38
C ARG A 265 -4.68 5.30 9.79
N ILE A 266 -5.29 4.27 10.36
CA ILE A 266 -4.87 3.70 11.65
C ILE A 266 -4.08 2.42 11.45
N ASN A 267 -3.02 2.25 12.26
CA ASN A 267 -2.24 1.01 12.34
C ASN A 267 -2.78 0.15 13.48
N ILE A 268 -3.21 -1.07 13.17
CA ILE A 268 -3.74 -2.03 14.15
C ILE A 268 -2.72 -3.08 14.61
N ALA A 269 -1.48 -3.02 14.13
CA ALA A 269 -0.39 -3.89 14.57
C ALA A 269 0.20 -3.37 15.89
N CYS A 270 -0.63 -3.32 16.92
CA CYS A 270 -0.28 -2.90 18.26
C CYS A 270 -1.04 -3.74 19.31
N PRO A 271 -0.64 -3.70 20.59
CA PRO A 271 -1.42 -4.34 21.65
C PRO A 271 -2.87 -3.87 21.66
N ARG A 272 -3.80 -4.78 21.92
CA ARG A 272 -5.24 -4.47 22.00
C ARG A 272 -5.55 -3.33 23.00
N SER A 273 -4.78 -3.24 24.09
CA SER A 273 -4.92 -2.16 25.07
C SER A 273 -4.62 -0.78 24.46
N THR A 274 -3.59 -0.69 23.61
CA THR A 274 -3.24 0.55 22.89
C THR A 274 -4.32 0.93 21.89
N LEU A 275 -4.83 -0.04 21.11
CA LEU A 275 -5.91 0.18 20.15
C LEU A 275 -7.18 0.68 20.88
N ARG A 276 -7.57 0.00 21.97
CA ARG A 276 -8.72 0.38 22.81
C ARG A 276 -8.58 1.79 23.35
N GLU A 277 -7.43 2.13 23.89
CA GLU A 277 -7.17 3.48 24.42
C GLU A 277 -7.30 4.53 23.32
N GLY A 278 -6.71 4.31 22.14
CA GLY A 278 -6.86 5.21 20.99
C GLY A 278 -8.32 5.43 20.59
N LEU A 279 -9.09 4.34 20.49
CA LEU A 279 -10.50 4.40 20.12
C LEU A 279 -11.36 5.13 21.17
N ASN A 280 -11.14 4.87 22.46
CA ASN A 280 -11.83 5.59 23.54
C ASN A 280 -11.53 7.10 23.49
N ARG A 281 -10.30 7.49 23.19
CA ARG A 281 -9.94 8.92 23.04
C ARG A 281 -10.66 9.58 21.87
N ILE A 282 -10.78 8.89 20.74
CA ILE A 282 -11.51 9.39 19.56
C ILE A 282 -12.99 9.55 19.92
N GLU A 283 -13.61 8.53 20.52
CA GLU A 283 -14.99 8.57 20.97
C GLU A 283 -15.26 9.77 21.89
N ASN A 284 -14.48 9.91 22.96
CA ASN A 284 -14.61 11.03 23.89
C ASN A 284 -14.46 12.41 23.21
N ALA A 285 -13.62 12.51 22.18
CA ALA A 285 -13.44 13.75 21.42
C ALA A 285 -14.67 14.04 20.54
N VAL A 286 -15.24 13.02 19.88
CA VAL A 286 -16.49 13.14 19.09
C VAL A 286 -17.67 13.55 20.00
N GLU A 287 -17.82 12.91 21.16
CA GLU A 287 -18.89 13.24 22.11
C GLU A 287 -18.79 14.70 22.63
N ARG A 288 -17.58 15.17 22.92
CA ARG A 288 -17.38 16.57 23.35
C ARG A 288 -17.76 17.58 22.27
N ARG A 289 -17.59 17.22 21.01
CA ARG A 289 -17.96 18.09 19.89
C ARG A 289 -19.46 18.15 19.64
N ASN A 290 -20.20 17.10 19.98
CA ASN A 290 -21.64 16.99 19.78
C ASN A 290 -22.46 17.66 20.92
N LYS A 291 -21.77 18.10 21.99
CA LYS A 291 -22.33 18.88 23.10
C LYS A 291 -22.17 20.37 22.87
#